data_d676e72332583103865ae26cc074f324
#
_entry.id   d676e72332583103865ae26cc074f324
#
_cell.length_a   1.000
_cell.length_b   1.000
_cell.length_c   1.000
_cell.angle_alpha   90.00
_cell.angle_beta   90.00
_cell.angle_gamma   90.00
#
_symmetry.space_group_name_H-M   'P 1'
#
loop_
_entity.id
_entity.type
_entity.pdbx_description
1 polymer ?
#
loop_
_entity_poly.entity_id
_entity_poly.type
_entity_poly.pdbx_seq_one_letter_code
_entity_poly.pdbx_strand_id
1 'polypeptide(L)'
;MNDRETTGGGSRLNRETTASLVWRLDALLWLVVPGTIAGFLSDEALAAHWPDLASLGEILGILCSVVYGLLLLSLARVNGGYRAAGACTLFVVAAGVIVQVLTGSEDSYMEDGGAMMVALLSGVAALVGECAECTSHAEVLEPVDMALSQRWRRLMKWYIGLYLVTFVCGIVLFIRPSFWEEVLVLVMTAATVGSLVVAILKLVYLWRTTRTFREYEEMEA
;
A
#
# COMPACT_ATOMS: atom_id res chain seq x y z
N MET A 1 -35.65 -37.01 17.92
CA MET A 1 -35.13 -35.90 18.73
C MET A 1 -33.76 -35.56 18.13
N ASN A 2 -33.75 -34.69 17.13
CA ASN A 2 -32.55 -34.33 16.39
C ASN A 2 -32.33 -32.84 16.62
N ASP A 3 -31.43 -32.52 17.53
CA ASP A 3 -30.92 -31.16 17.75
C ASP A 3 -29.99 -30.82 16.57
N ARG A 4 -30.55 -30.10 15.60
CA ARG A 4 -29.76 -29.41 14.61
C ARG A 4 -29.19 -28.15 15.28
N GLU A 5 -27.99 -28.29 15.83
CA GLU A 5 -27.14 -27.13 16.13
C GLU A 5 -26.94 -26.36 14.85
N THR A 6 -27.66 -25.26 14.71
CA THR A 6 -27.44 -24.23 13.72
C THR A 6 -26.12 -23.55 14.04
N THR A 7 -25.06 -24.00 13.40
CA THR A 7 -23.74 -23.36 13.39
C THR A 7 -23.87 -21.99 12.69
N GLY A 8 -24.42 -21.02 13.39
CA GLY A 8 -24.33 -19.60 13.08
C GLY A 8 -22.94 -19.10 13.52
N GLY A 9 -21.91 -19.53 12.79
CA GLY A 9 -20.54 -19.13 13.05
C GLY A 9 -20.21 -17.74 12.51
N GLY A 10 -20.88 -16.72 13.00
CA GLY A 10 -20.32 -15.37 13.03
C GLY A 10 -19.24 -15.39 14.11
N SER A 11 -17.96 -15.53 13.75
CA SER A 11 -16.85 -15.45 14.69
C SER A 11 -16.87 -14.06 15.31
N ARG A 12 -17.46 -13.95 16.51
CA ARG A 12 -17.31 -12.74 17.33
C ARG A 12 -15.82 -12.56 17.53
N LEU A 13 -15.31 -11.41 17.07
CA LEU A 13 -13.93 -11.03 17.34
C LEU A 13 -13.75 -11.08 18.86
N ASN A 14 -12.85 -11.93 19.35
CA ASN A 14 -12.57 -12.03 20.76
C ASN A 14 -11.95 -10.71 21.23
N ARG A 15 -12.27 -10.21 22.42
CA ARG A 15 -11.79 -8.94 22.99
C ARG A 15 -10.27 -8.77 22.87
N GLU A 16 -9.51 -9.84 23.14
CA GLU A 16 -8.05 -9.79 22.99
C GLU A 16 -7.60 -9.60 21.54
N THR A 17 -8.32 -10.19 20.57
CA THR A 17 -8.05 -9.99 19.14
C THR A 17 -8.40 -8.59 18.70
N THR A 18 -9.48 -8.00 19.22
CA THR A 18 -9.90 -6.63 18.89
C THR A 18 -8.89 -5.61 19.42
N ALA A 19 -8.47 -5.72 20.69
CA ALA A 19 -7.46 -4.81 21.27
C ALA A 19 -6.12 -4.88 20.52
N SER A 20 -5.66 -6.11 20.16
CA SER A 20 -4.44 -6.29 19.39
C SER A 20 -4.58 -5.74 17.95
N LEU A 21 -5.77 -5.79 17.36
CA LEU A 21 -6.09 -5.24 16.05
C LEU A 21 -6.02 -3.71 16.08
N VAL A 22 -6.67 -3.06 17.04
CA VAL A 22 -6.68 -1.60 17.22
C VAL A 22 -5.26 -1.07 17.33
N TRP A 23 -4.43 -1.66 18.19
CA TRP A 23 -3.04 -1.23 18.35
C TRP A 23 -2.22 -1.32 17.04
N ARG A 24 -2.39 -2.41 16.28
CA ARG A 24 -1.66 -2.61 15.02
C ARG A 24 -2.14 -1.65 13.92
N LEU A 25 -3.45 -1.40 13.83
CA LEU A 25 -4.00 -0.43 12.89
C LEU A 25 -3.54 1.00 13.24
N ASP A 26 -3.48 1.32 14.52
CA ASP A 26 -2.96 2.61 14.99
C ASP A 26 -1.47 2.75 14.67
N ALA A 27 -0.69 1.69 14.87
CA ALA A 27 0.72 1.66 14.48
C ALA A 27 0.91 1.84 12.95
N LEU A 28 0.09 1.19 12.11
CA LEU A 28 0.11 1.39 10.67
C LEU A 28 -0.21 2.84 10.30
N LEU A 29 -1.23 3.44 10.94
CA LEU A 29 -1.61 4.84 10.70
C LEU A 29 -0.45 5.79 11.01
N TRP A 30 0.17 5.64 12.19
CA TRP A 30 1.28 6.51 12.59
C TRP A 30 2.54 6.30 11.76
N LEU A 31 2.73 5.12 11.17
CA LEU A 31 3.88 4.82 10.32
C LEU A 31 3.79 5.52 8.95
N VAL A 32 2.58 5.85 8.48
CA VAL A 32 2.40 6.60 7.22
C VAL A 32 3.04 7.99 7.29
N VAL A 33 3.03 8.65 8.47
CA VAL A 33 3.61 10.00 8.63
C VAL A 33 5.11 10.01 8.35
N PRO A 34 5.96 9.24 9.07
CA PRO A 34 7.39 9.21 8.77
C PRO A 34 7.69 8.66 7.38
N GLY A 35 6.88 7.71 6.85
CA GLY A 35 7.00 7.22 5.48
C GLY A 35 6.77 8.32 4.45
N THR A 36 5.78 9.19 4.66
CA THR A 36 5.53 10.34 3.79
C THR A 36 6.68 11.36 3.87
N ILE A 37 7.17 11.65 5.07
CA ILE A 37 8.33 12.53 5.27
C ILE A 37 9.56 11.96 4.54
N ALA A 38 9.80 10.66 4.67
CA ALA A 38 10.88 9.96 4.00
C ALA A 38 10.79 10.11 2.47
N GLY A 39 9.59 9.93 1.89
CA GLY A 39 9.35 10.15 0.46
C GLY A 39 9.65 11.57 0.00
N PHE A 40 9.33 12.59 0.80
CA PHE A 40 9.71 13.97 0.48
C PHE A 40 11.21 14.22 0.59
N LEU A 41 11.89 13.60 1.56
CA LEU A 41 13.32 13.76 1.74
C LEU A 41 14.13 13.09 0.62
N SER A 42 13.63 11.99 0.06
CA SER A 42 14.27 11.27 -1.05
C SER A 42 13.93 11.80 -2.44
N ASP A 43 13.25 12.97 -2.53
CA ASP A 43 12.93 13.61 -3.80
C ASP A 43 14.20 14.08 -4.54
N GLU A 44 14.26 13.85 -5.88
CA GLU A 44 15.42 14.20 -6.71
C GLU A 44 15.78 15.69 -6.66
N ALA A 45 14.76 16.57 -6.59
CA ALA A 45 14.99 18.01 -6.50
C ALA A 45 15.69 18.37 -5.19
N LEU A 46 15.40 17.65 -4.11
CA LEU A 46 16.08 17.81 -2.83
C LEU A 46 17.46 17.17 -2.85
N ALA A 47 17.60 15.98 -3.46
CA ALA A 47 18.85 15.26 -3.59
C ALA A 47 19.93 16.07 -4.33
N ALA A 48 19.54 16.83 -5.34
CA ALA A 48 20.45 17.71 -6.08
C ALA A 48 21.09 18.81 -5.21
N HIS A 49 20.43 19.23 -4.12
CA HIS A 49 20.91 20.28 -3.23
C HIS A 49 21.43 19.75 -1.88
N TRP A 50 20.86 18.64 -1.42
CA TRP A 50 21.08 18.05 -0.09
C TRP A 50 21.18 16.52 -0.14
N PRO A 51 22.27 15.95 -0.75
CA PRO A 51 22.40 14.51 -0.97
C PRO A 51 22.37 13.69 0.33
N ASP A 52 22.93 14.21 1.42
CA ASP A 52 22.91 13.52 2.73
C ASP A 52 21.49 13.38 3.29
N LEU A 53 20.66 14.41 3.10
CA LEU A 53 19.25 14.38 3.51
C LEU A 53 18.44 13.41 2.65
N ALA A 54 18.71 13.33 1.35
CA ALA A 54 18.07 12.38 0.46
C ALA A 54 18.38 10.93 0.86
N SER A 55 19.65 10.63 1.14
CA SER A 55 20.09 9.31 1.63
C SER A 55 19.43 8.93 2.96
N LEU A 56 19.27 9.89 3.87
CA LEU A 56 18.51 9.65 5.11
C LEU A 56 17.04 9.37 4.83
N GLY A 57 16.44 10.07 3.86
CA GLY A 57 15.06 9.84 3.40
C GLY A 57 14.88 8.42 2.87
N GLU A 58 15.79 7.95 2.01
CA GLU A 58 15.77 6.59 1.47
C GLU A 58 15.84 5.52 2.58
N ILE A 59 16.81 5.64 3.49
CA ILE A 59 16.94 4.70 4.61
C ILE A 59 15.69 4.69 5.48
N LEU A 60 15.16 5.87 5.80
CA LEU A 60 13.93 5.99 6.58
C LEU A 60 12.74 5.39 5.84
N GLY A 61 12.63 5.60 4.53
CA GLY A 61 11.59 5.03 3.68
C GLY A 61 11.63 3.50 3.66
N ILE A 62 12.82 2.92 3.49
CA ILE A 62 13.04 1.46 3.55
C ILE A 62 12.61 0.92 4.91
N LEU A 63 13.06 1.53 6.01
CA LEU A 63 12.71 1.10 7.36
C LEU A 63 11.19 1.18 7.61
N CYS A 64 10.56 2.28 7.24
CA CYS A 64 9.11 2.44 7.36
C CYS A 64 8.36 1.36 6.55
N SER A 65 8.79 1.08 5.32
CA SER A 65 8.16 0.09 4.46
C SER A 65 8.34 -1.35 4.98
N VAL A 66 9.52 -1.68 5.53
CA VAL A 66 9.76 -2.98 6.19
C VAL A 66 8.85 -3.13 7.40
N VAL A 67 8.80 -2.13 8.29
CA VAL A 67 7.94 -2.18 9.48
C VAL A 67 6.47 -2.27 9.08
N TYR A 68 6.05 -1.53 8.05
CA TYR A 68 4.69 -1.60 7.50
C TYR A 68 4.34 -3.01 7.02
N GLY A 69 5.20 -3.63 6.22
CA GLY A 69 5.02 -5.00 5.75
C GLY A 69 4.95 -6.02 6.88
N LEU A 70 5.80 -5.89 7.92
CA LEU A 70 5.77 -6.75 9.10
C LEU A 70 4.50 -6.57 9.93
N LEU A 71 4.00 -5.35 10.07
CA LEU A 71 2.71 -5.07 10.72
C LEU A 71 1.56 -5.72 9.96
N LEU A 72 1.53 -5.61 8.63
CA LEU A 72 0.54 -6.32 7.80
C LEU A 72 0.62 -7.83 7.98
N LEU A 73 1.83 -8.42 7.96
CA LEU A 73 2.00 -9.85 8.24
C LEU A 73 1.50 -10.24 9.64
N SER A 74 1.66 -9.38 10.63
CA SER A 74 1.13 -9.61 11.98
C SER A 74 -0.40 -9.65 12.02
N LEU A 75 -1.06 -8.90 11.11
CA LEU A 75 -2.52 -8.89 10.94
C LEU A 75 -3.04 -10.12 10.18
N ALA A 76 -2.17 -10.93 9.59
CA ALA A 76 -2.55 -12.14 8.85
C ALA A 76 -3.30 -13.19 9.71
N ARG A 77 -3.23 -13.06 11.04
CA ARG A 77 -4.02 -13.90 11.98
C ARG A 77 -5.50 -13.52 12.00
N VAL A 78 -5.81 -12.26 11.65
CA VAL A 78 -7.18 -11.73 11.61
C VAL A 78 -7.80 -12.00 10.24
N ASN A 79 -7.04 -11.73 9.16
CA ASN A 79 -7.48 -12.00 7.79
C ASN A 79 -6.28 -12.43 6.93
N GLY A 80 -6.44 -13.54 6.21
CA GLY A 80 -5.37 -14.11 5.35
C GLY A 80 -4.88 -13.19 4.25
N GLY A 81 -5.69 -12.24 3.77
CA GLY A 81 -5.32 -11.27 2.75
C GLY A 81 -4.20 -10.33 3.20
N TYR A 82 -4.10 -10.00 4.49
CA TYR A 82 -2.96 -9.24 5.02
C TYR A 82 -1.62 -9.95 4.86
N ARG A 83 -1.62 -11.31 4.79
CA ARG A 83 -0.39 -12.06 4.50
C ARG A 83 0.12 -11.76 3.10
N ALA A 84 -0.78 -11.73 2.11
CA ALA A 84 -0.42 -11.38 0.73
C ALA A 84 0.06 -9.94 0.64
N ALA A 85 -0.67 -9.00 1.27
CA ALA A 85 -0.30 -7.59 1.31
C ALA A 85 1.10 -7.38 1.91
N GLY A 86 1.36 -7.92 3.10
CA GLY A 86 2.67 -7.79 3.77
C GLY A 86 3.81 -8.46 3.01
N ALA A 87 3.58 -9.65 2.43
CA ALA A 87 4.58 -10.33 1.62
C ALA A 87 4.93 -9.53 0.35
N CYS A 88 3.92 -8.98 -0.35
CA CYS A 88 4.14 -8.14 -1.51
C CYS A 88 4.90 -6.85 -1.15
N THR A 89 4.55 -6.19 -0.05
CA THR A 89 5.27 -5.00 0.44
C THR A 89 6.74 -5.30 0.70
N LEU A 90 7.04 -6.38 1.42
CA LEU A 90 8.43 -6.78 1.70
C LEU A 90 9.18 -7.18 0.44
N PHE A 91 8.51 -7.84 -0.51
CA PHE A 91 9.10 -8.16 -1.81
C PHE A 91 9.47 -6.89 -2.59
N VAL A 92 8.58 -5.90 -2.65
CA VAL A 92 8.84 -4.62 -3.34
C VAL A 92 10.05 -3.91 -2.74
N VAL A 93 10.14 -3.86 -1.40
CA VAL A 93 11.29 -3.25 -0.73
C VAL A 93 12.59 -4.00 -1.03
N ALA A 94 12.57 -5.34 -0.93
CA ALA A 94 13.76 -6.15 -1.21
C ALA A 94 14.20 -6.01 -2.68
N ALA A 95 13.26 -6.02 -3.61
CA ALA A 95 13.52 -5.83 -5.03
C ALA A 95 14.12 -4.44 -5.31
N GLY A 96 13.58 -3.37 -4.72
CA GLY A 96 14.12 -2.01 -4.84
C GLY A 96 15.56 -1.92 -4.36
N VAL A 97 15.86 -2.46 -3.16
CA VAL A 97 17.23 -2.49 -2.62
C VAL A 97 18.18 -3.30 -3.53
N ILE A 98 17.73 -4.46 -4.02
CA ILE A 98 18.55 -5.30 -4.92
C ILE A 98 18.87 -4.53 -6.21
N VAL A 99 17.88 -3.90 -6.81
CA VAL A 99 18.09 -3.15 -8.05
C VAL A 99 19.05 -1.98 -7.80
N GLN A 100 18.87 -1.21 -6.75
CA GLN A 100 19.74 -0.09 -6.38
C GLN A 100 21.21 -0.55 -6.18
N VAL A 101 21.41 -1.70 -5.55
CA VAL A 101 22.77 -2.27 -5.36
C VAL A 101 23.38 -2.75 -6.68
N LEU A 102 22.57 -3.31 -7.60
CA LEU A 102 23.08 -3.86 -8.87
C LEU A 102 23.35 -2.77 -9.90
N THR A 103 22.55 -1.71 -9.96
CA THR A 103 22.65 -0.68 -11.00
C THR A 103 23.43 0.55 -10.56
N GLY A 104 23.59 0.77 -9.26
CA GLY A 104 24.32 1.91 -8.69
C GLY A 104 23.65 3.27 -8.92
N SER A 105 22.68 3.38 -9.83
CA SER A 105 21.88 4.58 -10.09
C SER A 105 20.59 4.23 -10.83
N GLU A 106 19.54 5.03 -10.66
CA GLU A 106 18.24 4.84 -11.33
C GLU A 106 18.32 4.93 -12.85
N ASP A 107 19.23 5.72 -13.40
CA ASP A 107 19.40 5.93 -14.85
C ASP A 107 19.83 4.65 -15.61
N SER A 108 20.44 3.68 -14.92
CA SER A 108 20.92 2.42 -15.53
C SER A 108 19.82 1.36 -15.70
N TYR A 109 18.62 1.55 -15.15
CA TYR A 109 17.54 0.53 -15.22
C TYR A 109 17.09 0.22 -16.65
N MET A 110 17.08 1.23 -17.52
CA MET A 110 16.60 1.07 -18.90
C MET A 110 17.57 0.29 -19.77
N GLU A 111 18.85 0.21 -19.41
CA GLU A 111 19.88 -0.48 -20.16
C GLU A 111 20.02 -1.95 -19.73
N ASP A 112 19.66 -2.27 -18.46
CA ASP A 112 19.71 -3.64 -17.94
C ASP A 112 18.32 -4.30 -17.98
N GLY A 113 18.14 -5.24 -18.91
CA GLY A 113 16.90 -6.01 -19.05
C GLY A 113 16.51 -6.79 -17.78
N GLY A 114 17.49 -7.15 -16.94
CA GLY A 114 17.24 -7.79 -15.64
C GLY A 114 16.61 -6.84 -14.64
N ALA A 115 17.16 -5.64 -14.52
CA ALA A 115 16.63 -4.60 -13.64
C ALA A 115 15.21 -4.19 -14.07
N MET A 116 14.96 -4.02 -15.37
CA MET A 116 13.63 -3.74 -15.90
C MET A 116 12.61 -4.84 -15.54
N MET A 117 12.99 -6.11 -15.63
CA MET A 117 12.12 -7.22 -15.26
C MET A 117 11.78 -7.19 -13.77
N VAL A 118 12.77 -6.93 -12.91
CA VAL A 118 12.55 -6.79 -11.45
C VAL A 118 11.63 -5.61 -11.15
N ALA A 119 11.79 -4.47 -11.82
CA ALA A 119 10.93 -3.31 -11.67
C ALA A 119 9.48 -3.62 -12.08
N LEU A 120 9.26 -4.32 -13.19
CA LEU A 120 7.92 -4.75 -13.62
C LEU A 120 7.26 -5.71 -12.60
N LEU A 121 8.01 -6.70 -12.12
CA LEU A 121 7.52 -7.64 -11.10
C LEU A 121 7.19 -6.92 -9.80
N SER A 122 8.02 -5.96 -9.39
CA SER A 122 7.79 -5.13 -8.21
C SER A 122 6.52 -4.29 -8.35
N GLY A 123 6.30 -3.72 -9.53
CA GLY A 123 5.09 -3.00 -9.84
C GLY A 123 3.83 -3.86 -9.72
N VAL A 124 3.84 -5.06 -10.31
CA VAL A 124 2.73 -6.01 -10.18
C VAL A 124 2.52 -6.41 -8.72
N ALA A 125 3.60 -6.70 -7.99
CA ALA A 125 3.52 -7.05 -6.57
C ALA A 125 2.95 -5.90 -5.73
N ALA A 126 3.34 -4.64 -6.01
CA ALA A 126 2.79 -3.47 -5.35
C ALA A 126 1.28 -3.37 -5.56
N LEU A 127 0.80 -3.53 -6.79
CA LEU A 127 -0.64 -3.51 -7.08
C LEU A 127 -1.39 -4.64 -6.36
N VAL A 128 -0.86 -5.86 -6.40
CA VAL A 128 -1.45 -7.02 -5.72
C VAL A 128 -1.49 -6.78 -4.21
N GLY A 129 -0.41 -6.24 -3.63
CA GLY A 129 -0.32 -5.89 -2.22
C GLY A 129 -1.39 -4.88 -1.79
N GLU A 130 -1.52 -3.77 -2.53
CA GLU A 130 -2.54 -2.74 -2.27
C GLU A 130 -3.97 -3.28 -2.40
N CYS A 131 -4.23 -4.12 -3.41
CA CYS A 131 -5.54 -4.76 -3.57
C CYS A 131 -5.85 -5.72 -2.41
N ALA A 132 -4.88 -6.51 -1.99
CA ALA A 132 -5.02 -7.45 -0.88
C ALA A 132 -5.25 -6.71 0.45
N GLU A 133 -4.54 -5.62 0.70
CA GLU A 133 -4.71 -4.76 1.88
C GLU A 133 -6.10 -4.14 1.91
N CYS A 134 -6.52 -3.47 0.83
CA CYS A 134 -7.85 -2.85 0.74
C CYS A 134 -8.98 -3.87 0.92
N THR A 135 -8.83 -5.06 0.33
CA THR A 135 -9.81 -6.14 0.46
C THR A 135 -9.87 -6.64 1.90
N SER A 136 -8.72 -6.84 2.55
CA SER A 136 -8.64 -7.29 3.93
C SER A 136 -9.27 -6.31 4.90
N HIS A 137 -9.00 -4.99 4.73
CA HIS A 137 -9.68 -3.96 5.52
C HIS A 137 -11.19 -3.96 5.30
N ALA A 138 -11.64 -4.14 4.05
CA ALA A 138 -13.07 -4.21 3.73
C ALA A 138 -13.74 -5.42 4.39
N GLU A 139 -13.12 -6.60 4.34
CA GLU A 139 -13.67 -7.83 4.92
C GLU A 139 -13.72 -7.79 6.45
N VAL A 140 -12.68 -7.26 7.09
CA VAL A 140 -12.64 -7.13 8.56
C VAL A 140 -13.68 -6.09 9.06
N LEU A 141 -13.97 -5.06 8.27
CA LEU A 141 -14.97 -4.03 8.60
C LEU A 141 -16.41 -4.44 8.25
N GLU A 142 -16.61 -5.41 7.38
CA GLU A 142 -17.95 -5.79 6.89
C GLU A 142 -18.95 -6.07 8.01
N PRO A 143 -18.60 -6.80 9.10
CA PRO A 143 -19.51 -7.05 10.21
C PRO A 143 -19.76 -5.85 11.13
N VAL A 144 -18.89 -4.82 11.12
CA VAL A 144 -18.91 -3.68 12.05
C VAL A 144 -19.42 -2.42 11.36
N ASP A 145 -18.88 -2.09 10.19
CA ASP A 145 -19.25 -0.91 9.39
C ASP A 145 -19.25 -1.24 7.90
N MET A 146 -20.41 -1.67 7.39
CA MET A 146 -20.60 -1.98 5.96
C MET A 146 -20.35 -0.76 5.06
N ALA A 147 -20.65 0.45 5.51
CA ALA A 147 -20.45 1.65 4.69
C ALA A 147 -18.96 1.94 4.48
N LEU A 148 -18.14 1.79 5.53
CA LEU A 148 -16.69 1.95 5.46
C LEU A 148 -16.04 0.80 4.65
N SER A 149 -16.53 -0.44 4.82
CA SER A 149 -16.12 -1.59 4.00
C SER A 149 -16.29 -1.31 2.51
N GLN A 150 -17.45 -0.80 2.09
CA GLN A 150 -17.69 -0.44 0.69
C GLN A 150 -16.77 0.68 0.18
N ARG A 151 -16.37 1.61 1.04
CA ARG A 151 -15.41 2.67 0.69
C ARG A 151 -14.02 2.09 0.41
N TRP A 152 -13.55 1.13 1.20
CA TRP A 152 -12.31 0.40 0.94
C TRP A 152 -12.35 -0.35 -0.40
N ARG A 153 -13.47 -1.03 -0.70
CA ARG A 153 -13.66 -1.70 -2.01
C ARG A 153 -13.66 -0.72 -3.19
N ARG A 154 -14.17 0.51 -3.01
CA ARG A 154 -14.07 1.56 -4.04
C ARG A 154 -12.65 2.09 -4.18
N LEU A 155 -11.95 2.29 -3.07
CA LEU A 155 -10.56 2.72 -3.08
C LEU A 155 -9.68 1.75 -3.87
N MET A 156 -9.86 0.44 -3.67
CA MET A 156 -9.19 -0.60 -4.45
C MET A 156 -9.41 -0.41 -5.97
N LYS A 157 -10.64 -0.12 -6.40
CA LYS A 157 -10.93 0.11 -7.82
C LYS A 157 -10.20 1.34 -8.36
N TRP A 158 -10.06 2.40 -7.56
CA TRP A 158 -9.27 3.58 -7.93
C TRP A 158 -7.79 3.24 -8.06
N TYR A 159 -7.22 2.46 -7.16
CA TYR A 159 -5.85 1.97 -7.28
C TYR A 159 -5.63 1.22 -8.59
N ILE A 160 -6.48 0.24 -8.89
CA ILE A 160 -6.40 -0.54 -10.13
C ILE A 160 -6.49 0.38 -11.36
N GLY A 161 -7.44 1.32 -11.37
CA GLY A 161 -7.64 2.24 -12.49
C GLY A 161 -6.43 3.13 -12.72
N LEU A 162 -5.89 3.77 -11.68
CA LEU A 162 -4.71 4.63 -11.78
C LEU A 162 -3.47 3.85 -12.20
N TYR A 163 -3.27 2.67 -11.62
CA TYR A 163 -2.14 1.82 -11.97
C TYR A 163 -2.19 1.37 -13.43
N LEU A 164 -3.39 1.00 -13.91
CA LEU A 164 -3.58 0.62 -15.31
C LEU A 164 -3.28 1.79 -16.27
N VAL A 165 -3.75 2.99 -15.93
CA VAL A 165 -3.47 4.21 -16.72
C VAL A 165 -1.96 4.47 -16.78
N THR A 166 -1.27 4.48 -15.63
CA THR A 166 0.18 4.68 -15.55
C THR A 166 0.94 3.63 -16.35
N PHE A 167 0.55 2.37 -16.22
CA PHE A 167 1.17 1.25 -16.93
C PHE A 167 1.00 1.34 -18.45
N VAL A 168 -0.22 1.65 -18.91
CA VAL A 168 -0.50 1.83 -20.36
C VAL A 168 0.28 3.03 -20.90
N CYS A 169 0.29 4.16 -20.19
CA CYS A 169 1.08 5.34 -20.59
C CYS A 169 2.57 5.03 -20.67
N GLY A 170 3.11 4.30 -19.70
CA GLY A 170 4.51 3.84 -19.72
C GLY A 170 4.84 2.99 -20.95
N ILE A 171 3.97 2.03 -21.29
CA ILE A 171 4.13 1.21 -22.50
C ILE A 171 4.11 2.07 -23.78
N VAL A 172 3.17 3.02 -23.87
CA VAL A 172 3.05 3.90 -25.07
C VAL A 172 4.29 4.77 -25.21
N LEU A 173 4.81 5.35 -24.12
CA LEU A 173 6.05 6.12 -24.12
C LEU A 173 7.23 5.28 -24.57
N PHE A 174 7.30 4.04 -24.14
CA PHE A 174 8.37 3.11 -24.53
C PHE A 174 8.35 2.77 -26.01
N ILE A 175 7.15 2.58 -26.62
CA ILE A 175 7.02 2.15 -28.03
C ILE A 175 7.13 3.33 -29.00
N ARG A 176 6.59 4.50 -28.67
CA ARG A 176 6.54 5.68 -29.54
C ARG A 176 6.64 7.00 -28.76
N PRO A 177 7.83 7.44 -28.36
CA PRO A 177 7.99 8.61 -27.51
C PRO A 177 7.55 9.94 -28.17
N SER A 178 7.64 10.07 -29.51
CA SER A 178 7.54 11.38 -30.19
C SER A 178 6.14 11.83 -30.61
N PHE A 179 5.12 10.95 -30.62
CA PHE A 179 3.84 11.30 -31.24
C PHE A 179 2.78 11.82 -30.24
N TRP A 180 2.89 11.47 -28.94
CA TRP A 180 1.89 11.79 -27.92
C TRP A 180 2.52 12.35 -26.63
N GLU A 181 3.76 12.83 -26.69
CA GLU A 181 4.53 13.20 -25.51
C GLU A 181 3.78 14.19 -24.61
N GLU A 182 3.25 15.28 -25.15
CA GLU A 182 2.51 16.28 -24.36
C GLU A 182 1.24 15.71 -23.70
N VAL A 183 0.48 14.88 -24.45
CA VAL A 183 -0.74 14.27 -23.93
C VAL A 183 -0.42 13.24 -22.87
N LEU A 184 0.63 12.45 -23.07
CA LEU A 184 1.07 11.44 -22.10
C LEU A 184 1.60 12.09 -20.82
N VAL A 185 2.38 13.16 -20.94
CA VAL A 185 2.82 13.94 -19.77
C VAL A 185 1.63 14.49 -18.99
N LEU A 186 0.61 15.04 -19.68
CA LEU A 186 -0.60 15.51 -19.01
C LEU A 186 -1.35 14.38 -18.29
N VAL A 187 -1.50 13.23 -18.96
CA VAL A 187 -2.17 12.07 -18.36
C VAL A 187 -1.39 11.51 -17.17
N MET A 188 -0.07 11.42 -17.27
CA MET A 188 0.81 10.99 -16.17
C MET A 188 0.73 11.95 -15.00
N THR A 189 0.77 13.28 -15.25
CA THR A 189 0.59 14.29 -14.21
C THR A 189 -0.77 14.14 -13.52
N ALA A 190 -1.85 13.95 -14.29
CA ALA A 190 -3.18 13.71 -13.73
C ALA A 190 -3.24 12.42 -12.91
N ALA A 191 -2.58 11.34 -13.36
CA ALA A 191 -2.49 10.09 -12.63
C ALA A 191 -1.70 10.26 -11.31
N THR A 192 -0.61 11.03 -11.31
CA THR A 192 0.16 11.36 -10.10
C THR A 192 -0.69 12.12 -9.08
N VAL A 193 -1.43 13.14 -9.52
CA VAL A 193 -2.37 13.87 -8.65
C VAL A 193 -3.47 12.91 -8.14
N GLY A 194 -3.99 12.05 -9.00
CA GLY A 194 -4.97 11.02 -8.61
C GLY A 194 -4.42 10.06 -7.55
N SER A 195 -3.17 9.63 -7.69
CA SER A 195 -2.49 8.76 -6.72
C SER A 195 -2.32 9.45 -5.35
N LEU A 196 -2.01 10.74 -5.34
CA LEU A 196 -1.95 11.53 -4.11
C LEU A 196 -3.31 11.59 -3.42
N VAL A 197 -4.39 11.82 -4.17
CA VAL A 197 -5.77 11.82 -3.62
C VAL A 197 -6.11 10.46 -3.02
N VAL A 198 -5.77 9.37 -3.72
CA VAL A 198 -6.02 7.99 -3.24
C VAL A 198 -5.21 7.70 -1.98
N ALA A 199 -3.96 8.16 -1.88
CA ALA A 199 -3.13 8.02 -0.68
C ALA A 199 -3.74 8.77 0.53
N ILE A 200 -4.23 9.99 0.33
CA ILE A 200 -4.93 10.74 1.37
C ILE A 200 -6.22 10.02 1.81
N LEU A 201 -6.99 9.49 0.85
CA LEU A 201 -8.20 8.73 1.16
C LEU A 201 -7.87 7.44 1.94
N LYS A 202 -6.79 6.74 1.59
CA LYS A 202 -6.29 5.57 2.33
C LYS A 202 -6.01 5.93 3.79
N LEU A 203 -5.31 7.05 4.02
CA LEU A 203 -5.01 7.54 5.36
C LEU A 203 -6.28 7.85 6.17
N VAL A 204 -7.24 8.57 5.56
CA VAL A 204 -8.52 8.90 6.19
C VAL A 204 -9.34 7.64 6.51
N TYR A 205 -9.34 6.66 5.60
CA TYR A 205 -10.07 5.41 5.82
C TYR A 205 -9.39 4.55 6.88
N LEU A 206 -8.06 4.51 6.92
CA LEU A 206 -7.31 3.82 7.96
C LEU A 206 -7.58 4.45 9.34
N TRP A 207 -7.55 5.77 9.44
CA TRP A 207 -7.92 6.48 10.66
C TRP A 207 -9.35 6.17 11.12
N ARG A 208 -10.31 6.18 10.20
CA ARG A 208 -11.70 5.82 10.50
C ARG A 208 -11.82 4.37 10.95
N THR A 209 -11.12 3.45 10.27
CA THR A 209 -11.09 2.02 10.63
C THR A 209 -10.60 1.85 12.08
N THR A 210 -9.49 2.46 12.43
CA THR A 210 -8.95 2.42 13.80
C THR A 210 -9.96 2.96 14.83
N ARG A 211 -10.60 4.07 14.50
CA ARG A 211 -11.61 4.68 15.37
C ARG A 211 -12.84 3.79 15.56
N THR A 212 -13.35 3.20 14.48
CA THR A 212 -14.52 2.30 14.52
C THR A 212 -14.23 1.08 15.41
N PHE A 213 -13.05 0.47 15.30
CA PHE A 213 -12.68 -0.65 16.16
C PHE A 213 -12.45 -0.25 17.62
N ARG A 214 -11.96 0.95 17.89
CA ARG A 214 -11.83 1.48 19.26
C ARG A 214 -13.20 1.71 19.90
N GLU A 215 -14.13 2.32 19.18
CA GLU A 215 -15.52 2.51 19.65
C GLU A 215 -16.23 1.17 19.88
N TYR A 216 -15.95 0.16 19.05
CA TYR A 216 -16.46 -1.21 19.22
C TYR A 216 -15.90 -1.89 20.48
N GLU A 217 -14.59 -1.73 20.74
CA GLU A 217 -13.94 -2.25 21.96
C GLU A 217 -14.54 -1.63 23.24
N GLU A 218 -14.81 -0.32 23.21
CA GLU A 218 -15.43 0.40 24.34
C GLU A 218 -16.88 -0.04 24.62
N MET A 219 -17.63 -0.43 23.59
CA MET A 219 -19.01 -0.92 23.75
C MET A 219 -19.08 -2.35 24.32
N GLU A 220 -18.03 -3.16 24.15
CA GLU A 220 -17.94 -4.51 24.69
C GLU A 220 -17.29 -4.56 26.11
N ALA A 221 -16.78 -3.44 26.60
CA ALA A 221 -16.13 -3.33 27.92
C ALA A 221 -17.11 -3.06 29.03
#